data_26c41245d166039bfa3135f2ac3d22d8
#
_entry.id   26c41245d166039bfa3135f2ac3d22d8
#
_cell.length_a   1.000
_cell.length_b   1.000
_cell.length_c   1.000
_cell.angle_alpha   90.00
_cell.angle_beta   90.00
_cell.angle_gamma   90.00
#
_symmetry.space_group_name_H-M   'P 1'
#
loop_
_entity.id
_entity.type
_entity.pdbx_description
1 polymer ?
#
loop_
_entity_poly.entity_id
_entity_poly.type
_entity_poly.pdbx_seq_one_letter_code
_entity_poly.pdbx_strand_id
1 'polypeptide(L)'
;MNSTLTLTQEWDKTFPQNAAVDHCKVTFHNRFGIELAADLYKPKNAAGKRAAVAVSGPFGAVKEQSSGLYAQELAARGFLTVAFDPSYTGESGGTPRYVASPDINPEDFSAAVDFLSVRDDVDPERIGILGICGW
;
A
#
# COMPACT_ATOMS: atom_id res chain seq x y z
N MET A 1 3.49 0.90 17.07
CA MET A 1 4.28 2.10 16.79
C MET A 1 3.36 3.26 16.44
N ASN A 2 3.57 4.42 17.01
CA ASN A 2 2.76 5.59 16.69
C ASN A 2 3.24 6.22 15.39
N SER A 3 2.29 6.55 14.53
CA SER A 3 2.58 7.24 13.28
C SER A 3 2.86 8.73 13.54
N THR A 4 3.83 9.30 12.83
CA THR A 4 4.07 10.74 12.81
C THR A 4 3.32 11.44 11.67
N LEU A 5 2.70 10.66 10.77
CA LEU A 5 1.99 11.20 9.62
C LEU A 5 0.56 11.55 9.98
N THR A 6 0.04 12.61 9.34
CA THR A 6 -1.38 12.97 9.40
C THR A 6 -2.06 12.41 8.17
N LEU A 7 -2.96 11.45 8.36
CA LEU A 7 -3.67 10.78 7.26
C LEU A 7 -5.10 11.28 7.18
N THR A 8 -5.60 11.40 5.95
CA THR A 8 -6.99 11.74 5.69
C THR A 8 -7.88 10.56 6.06
N GLN A 9 -8.91 10.79 6.88
CA GLN A 9 -9.81 9.74 7.34
C GLN A 9 -11.00 9.51 6.40
N GLU A 10 -11.31 10.47 5.53
CA GLU A 10 -12.38 10.34 4.56
C GLU A 10 -11.91 9.58 3.32
N TRP A 11 -12.89 9.08 2.55
CA TRP A 11 -12.58 8.44 1.27
C TRP A 11 -12.06 9.49 0.29
N ASP A 12 -10.77 9.42 -0.03
CA ASP A 12 -10.07 10.43 -0.81
C ASP A 12 -9.58 9.91 -2.17
N LYS A 13 -10.12 8.77 -2.62
CA LYS A 13 -9.71 8.14 -3.87
C LYS A 13 -10.46 8.69 -5.07
N THR A 14 -9.85 8.57 -6.25
CA THR A 14 -10.45 8.99 -7.51
C THR A 14 -11.47 7.97 -8.05
N PHE A 15 -11.63 6.83 -7.38
CA PHE A 15 -12.55 5.77 -7.74
C PHE A 15 -13.54 5.52 -6.60
N PRO A 16 -14.73 4.96 -6.89
CA PRO A 16 -15.71 4.68 -5.83
C PRO A 16 -15.29 3.50 -4.95
N GLN A 17 -15.66 3.55 -3.69
CA GLN A 17 -15.40 2.46 -2.75
C GLN A 17 -16.26 1.24 -3.09
N ASN A 18 -15.62 0.06 -3.12
CA ASN A 18 -16.31 -1.20 -3.34
C ASN A 18 -16.92 -1.69 -2.03
N ALA A 19 -18.24 -1.92 -2.03
CA ALA A 19 -18.95 -2.34 -0.83
C ALA A 19 -18.57 -3.75 -0.34
N ALA A 20 -17.96 -4.57 -1.19
CA ALA A 20 -17.51 -5.92 -0.82
C ALA A 20 -16.10 -5.95 -0.23
N VAL A 21 -15.46 -4.80 -0.07
CA VAL A 21 -14.07 -4.67 0.35
C VAL A 21 -13.99 -3.77 1.58
N ASP A 22 -13.27 -4.22 2.61
CA ASP A 22 -12.91 -3.40 3.75
C ASP A 22 -11.63 -2.62 3.43
N HIS A 23 -11.57 -1.39 3.91
CA HIS A 23 -10.45 -0.48 3.69
C HIS A 23 -10.04 0.17 5.00
N CYS A 24 -8.74 0.32 5.20
CA CYS A 24 -8.20 1.20 6.24
C CYS A 24 -6.84 1.74 5.80
N LYS A 25 -6.44 2.85 6.41
CA LYS A 25 -5.11 3.39 6.18
C LYS A 25 -4.14 2.83 7.21
N VAL A 26 -2.93 2.53 6.76
CA VAL A 26 -1.86 1.98 7.60
C VAL A 26 -0.56 2.72 7.29
N THR A 27 0.41 2.58 8.19
CA THR A 27 1.76 3.09 7.97
C THR A 27 2.78 2.02 8.32
N PHE A 28 3.93 2.07 7.67
CA PHE A 28 5.08 1.24 8.00
C PHE A 28 6.34 1.99 7.60
N HIS A 29 7.50 1.52 8.06
CA HIS A 29 8.77 2.18 7.78
C HIS A 29 9.63 1.31 6.87
N ASN A 30 10.36 1.96 5.94
CA ASN A 30 11.42 1.28 5.22
C ASN A 30 12.69 1.24 6.09
N ARG A 31 13.74 0.57 5.62
CA ARG A 31 14.97 0.44 6.40
C ARG A 31 15.74 1.75 6.55
N PHE A 32 15.40 2.77 5.78
CA PHE A 32 16.00 4.10 5.90
C PHE A 32 15.24 4.97 6.91
N GLY A 33 14.22 4.42 7.58
CA GLY A 33 13.45 5.13 8.58
C GLY A 33 12.36 6.04 8.03
N ILE A 34 12.12 6.01 6.71
CA ILE A 34 11.04 6.81 6.11
C ILE A 34 9.71 6.11 6.36
N GLU A 35 8.76 6.85 6.93
CA GLU A 35 7.41 6.34 7.17
C GLU A 35 6.58 6.43 5.90
N LEU A 36 5.98 5.31 5.51
CA LEU A 36 5.18 5.20 4.30
C LEU A 36 3.71 5.12 4.66
N ALA A 37 2.88 5.86 3.93
CA ALA A 37 1.43 5.81 4.05
C ALA A 37 0.86 4.85 3.01
N ALA A 38 -0.12 4.05 3.42
CA ALA A 38 -0.69 3.03 2.56
C ALA A 38 -2.18 2.85 2.83
N ASP A 39 -2.88 2.33 1.83
CA ASP A 39 -4.26 1.88 1.94
C ASP A 39 -4.26 0.35 1.94
N LEU A 40 -4.86 -0.24 2.98
CA LEU A 40 -5.04 -1.68 3.09
C LEU A 40 -6.46 -2.03 2.65
N TYR A 41 -6.57 -2.98 1.75
CA TYR A 41 -7.85 -3.50 1.25
C TYR A 41 -7.93 -4.99 1.50
N LYS A 42 -9.07 -5.47 1.99
CA LYS A 42 -9.31 -6.90 2.10
C LYS A 42 -10.78 -7.21 1.89
N PRO A 43 -11.11 -8.44 1.44
CA PRO A 43 -12.51 -8.83 1.29
C PRO A 43 -13.24 -8.76 2.62
N LYS A 44 -14.50 -8.28 2.61
CA LYS A 44 -15.35 -8.31 3.80
C LYS A 44 -15.61 -9.73 4.22
N ASN A 45 -15.72 -9.94 5.53
CA ASN A 45 -16.01 -11.24 6.13
C ASN A 45 -14.98 -12.32 5.76
N ALA A 46 -13.79 -11.90 5.37
CA ALA A 46 -12.72 -12.84 5.07
C ALA A 46 -12.19 -13.47 6.35
N ALA A 47 -12.00 -14.78 6.33
CA ALA A 47 -11.43 -15.54 7.42
C ALA A 47 -10.18 -16.28 6.96
N GLY A 48 -9.24 -16.51 7.89
CA GLY A 48 -8.02 -17.24 7.61
C GLY A 48 -6.97 -16.42 6.87
N LYS A 49 -5.90 -17.07 6.51
CA LYS A 49 -4.76 -16.43 5.83
C LYS A 49 -4.99 -16.39 4.33
N ARG A 50 -4.63 -15.26 3.72
CA ARG A 50 -4.84 -15.02 2.30
C ARG A 50 -3.55 -14.70 1.59
N ALA A 51 -3.52 -14.94 0.29
CA ALA A 51 -2.49 -14.39 -0.57
C ALA A 51 -2.58 -12.87 -0.55
N ALA A 52 -1.45 -12.19 -0.59
CA ALA A 52 -1.39 -10.74 -0.50
C ALA A 52 -0.59 -10.15 -1.65
N VAL A 53 -0.90 -8.90 -2.00
CA VAL A 53 -0.20 -8.18 -3.07
C VAL A 53 0.10 -6.76 -2.60
N ALA A 54 1.36 -6.35 -2.74
CA ALA A 54 1.76 -4.97 -2.56
C ALA A 54 1.73 -4.26 -3.93
N VAL A 55 1.07 -3.10 -3.97
CA VAL A 55 0.81 -2.38 -5.23
C VAL A 55 1.36 -0.97 -5.13
N SER A 56 2.06 -0.52 -6.17
CA SER A 56 2.43 0.87 -6.30
C SER A 56 2.26 1.33 -7.75
N GLY A 57 1.93 2.61 -7.92
CA GLY A 57 1.59 3.18 -9.21
C GLY A 57 2.76 3.88 -9.90
N PRO A 58 2.48 4.59 -11.00
CA PRO A 58 3.48 5.34 -11.74
C PRO A 58 4.16 6.40 -10.90
N PHE A 59 5.37 6.79 -11.30
CA PHE A 59 6.04 7.94 -10.67
C PHE A 59 5.17 9.19 -10.79
N GLY A 60 5.08 9.95 -9.68
CA GLY A 60 4.24 11.14 -9.63
C GLY A 60 2.76 10.87 -9.34
N ALA A 61 2.33 9.61 -9.33
CA ALA A 61 0.98 9.22 -8.93
C ALA A 61 0.96 8.83 -7.45
N VAL A 62 -0.22 8.87 -6.85
CA VAL A 62 -0.42 8.54 -5.44
C VAL A 62 -1.36 7.34 -5.30
N LYS A 63 -1.38 6.75 -4.11
CA LYS A 63 -2.16 5.54 -3.81
C LYS A 63 -3.67 5.71 -4.00
N GLU A 64 -4.16 6.96 -3.98
CA GLU A 64 -5.57 7.29 -4.19
C GLU A 64 -6.00 7.19 -5.65
N GLN A 65 -5.07 6.90 -6.55
CA GLN A 65 -5.28 6.82 -7.99
C GLN A 65 -5.19 5.37 -8.49
N SER A 66 -4.47 5.10 -9.58
CA SER A 66 -4.48 3.79 -10.23
C SER A 66 -4.04 2.64 -9.31
N SER A 67 -3.02 2.83 -8.48
CA SER A 67 -2.57 1.75 -7.60
C SER A 67 -3.64 1.33 -6.60
N GLY A 68 -4.36 2.29 -6.04
CA GLY A 68 -5.49 2.01 -5.14
C GLY A 68 -6.63 1.30 -5.87
N LEU A 69 -6.94 1.72 -7.09
CA LEU A 69 -7.98 1.07 -7.88
C LEU A 69 -7.64 -0.40 -8.13
N TYR A 70 -6.42 -0.70 -8.57
CA TYR A 70 -6.00 -2.09 -8.79
C TYR A 70 -5.99 -2.89 -7.48
N ALA A 71 -5.54 -2.27 -6.39
CA ALA A 71 -5.54 -2.92 -5.09
C ALA A 71 -6.96 -3.29 -4.64
N GLN A 72 -7.92 -2.37 -4.79
CA GLN A 72 -9.31 -2.63 -4.43
C GLN A 72 -9.92 -3.74 -5.31
N GLU A 73 -9.65 -3.72 -6.61
CA GLU A 73 -10.15 -4.75 -7.51
C GLU A 73 -9.60 -6.13 -7.17
N LEU A 74 -8.31 -6.23 -6.83
CA LEU A 74 -7.71 -7.49 -6.40
C LEU A 74 -8.32 -7.95 -5.06
N ALA A 75 -8.59 -7.04 -4.14
CA ALA A 75 -9.24 -7.38 -2.88
C ALA A 75 -10.66 -7.90 -3.11
N ALA A 76 -11.39 -7.33 -4.06
CA ALA A 76 -12.71 -7.84 -4.43
C ALA A 76 -12.65 -9.27 -4.96
N ARG A 77 -11.50 -9.70 -5.46
CA ARG A 77 -11.27 -11.05 -5.98
C ARG A 77 -10.68 -12.02 -4.95
N GLY A 78 -10.51 -11.59 -3.71
CA GLY A 78 -10.12 -12.45 -2.60
C GLY A 78 -8.72 -12.26 -2.06
N PHE A 79 -7.93 -11.30 -2.58
CA PHE A 79 -6.60 -11.01 -2.08
C PHE A 79 -6.66 -9.98 -0.95
N LEU A 80 -5.68 -10.03 -0.06
CA LEU A 80 -5.41 -8.88 0.81
C LEU A 80 -4.38 -8.01 0.09
N THR A 81 -4.65 -6.71 -0.03
CA THR A 81 -3.78 -5.83 -0.81
C THR A 81 -3.40 -4.59 -0.02
N VAL A 82 -2.23 -4.05 -0.33
CA VAL A 82 -1.78 -2.78 0.20
C VAL A 82 -1.28 -1.92 -0.95
N ALA A 83 -1.86 -0.72 -1.10
CA ALA A 83 -1.41 0.28 -2.05
C ALA A 83 -0.70 1.39 -1.26
N PHE A 84 0.54 1.69 -1.59
CA PHE A 84 1.33 2.64 -0.82
C PHE A 84 1.83 3.80 -1.67
N ASP A 85 2.03 4.94 -1.02
CA ASP A 85 2.78 6.05 -1.59
C ASP A 85 4.26 5.78 -1.41
N PRO A 86 5.07 5.87 -2.48
CA PRO A 86 6.52 5.74 -2.33
C PRO A 86 7.09 6.83 -1.40
N SER A 87 8.30 6.60 -0.90
CA SER A 87 9.04 7.63 -0.18
C SER A 87 9.04 8.94 -0.97
N TYR A 88 8.89 10.07 -0.28
CA TYR A 88 8.87 11.43 -0.84
C TYR A 88 7.58 11.79 -1.58
N THR A 89 6.57 10.95 -1.60
CA THR A 89 5.36 11.16 -2.42
C THR A 89 4.09 11.03 -1.58
N GLY A 90 3.06 11.77 -1.96
CA GLY A 90 1.73 11.68 -1.34
C GLY A 90 1.75 11.91 0.15
N GLU A 91 1.10 11.03 0.91
CA GLU A 91 1.05 11.08 2.37
C GLU A 91 2.28 10.45 3.03
N SER A 92 3.14 9.77 2.28
CA SER A 92 4.38 9.20 2.81
C SER A 92 5.39 10.28 3.18
N GLY A 93 6.30 9.94 4.10
CA GLY A 93 7.35 10.85 4.56
C GLY A 93 8.51 10.99 3.58
N GLY A 94 9.52 11.70 4.02
CA GLY A 94 10.75 11.93 3.29
C GLY A 94 10.88 13.34 2.72
N THR A 95 12.09 13.85 2.72
CA THR A 95 12.44 15.13 2.11
C THR A 95 13.73 14.97 1.31
N PRO A 96 13.89 15.65 0.15
CA PRO A 96 12.92 16.52 -0.50
C PRO A 96 11.71 15.76 -1.04
N ARG A 97 10.64 16.51 -1.40
CA ARG A 97 9.41 15.90 -1.90
C ARG A 97 9.48 15.62 -3.40
N TYR A 98 8.66 14.65 -3.85
CA TYR A 98 8.47 14.32 -5.27
C TYR A 98 9.76 13.87 -5.95
N VAL A 99 10.56 13.10 -5.24
CA VAL A 99 11.81 12.52 -5.76
C VAL A 99 11.61 11.05 -6.04
N ALA A 100 12.02 10.60 -7.23
CA ALA A 100 12.13 9.20 -7.57
C ALA A 100 13.58 8.74 -7.31
N SER A 101 13.75 7.75 -6.46
CA SER A 101 15.07 7.24 -6.12
C SER A 101 15.18 5.76 -6.48
N PRO A 102 16.08 5.39 -7.41
CA PRO A 102 16.26 3.97 -7.76
C PRO A 102 16.84 3.13 -6.62
N ASP A 103 17.41 3.77 -5.59
CA ASP A 103 17.93 3.05 -4.43
C ASP A 103 16.89 2.88 -3.34
N ILE A 104 16.02 3.88 -3.14
CA ILE A 104 15.06 3.92 -2.04
C ILE A 104 13.72 3.31 -2.45
N ASN A 105 13.25 3.53 -3.67
CA ASN A 105 11.92 3.08 -4.09
C ASN A 105 11.79 1.54 -4.14
N PRO A 106 12.80 0.75 -4.56
CA PRO A 106 12.73 -0.71 -4.40
C PRO A 106 12.64 -1.14 -2.94
N GLU A 107 13.29 -0.42 -2.02
CA GLU A 107 13.19 -0.68 -0.58
C GLU A 107 11.76 -0.42 -0.07
N ASP A 108 11.03 0.52 -0.64
CA ASP A 108 9.64 0.75 -0.30
C ASP A 108 8.78 -0.48 -0.57
N PHE A 109 9.01 -1.19 -1.69
CA PHE A 109 8.33 -2.47 -1.95
C PHE A 109 8.75 -3.53 -0.94
N SER A 110 10.05 -3.62 -0.61
CA SER A 110 10.52 -4.56 0.40
C SER A 110 9.86 -4.31 1.75
N ALA A 111 9.72 -3.04 2.14
CA ALA A 111 9.05 -2.66 3.38
C ALA A 111 7.57 -3.06 3.35
N ALA A 112 6.89 -2.89 2.22
CA ALA A 112 5.50 -3.31 2.07
C ALA A 112 5.34 -4.84 2.20
N VAL A 113 6.24 -5.60 1.58
CA VAL A 113 6.24 -7.06 1.71
C VAL A 113 6.51 -7.49 3.15
N ASP A 114 7.47 -6.85 3.83
CA ASP A 114 7.75 -7.14 5.23
C ASP A 114 6.53 -6.83 6.11
N PHE A 115 5.86 -5.71 5.87
CA PHE A 115 4.63 -5.36 6.57
C PHE A 115 3.56 -6.45 6.41
N LEU A 116 3.36 -6.94 5.19
CA LEU A 116 2.38 -7.99 4.91
C LEU A 116 2.78 -9.31 5.55
N SER A 117 4.07 -9.66 5.53
CA SER A 117 4.54 -10.98 5.97
C SER A 117 4.34 -11.25 7.46
N VAL A 118 4.22 -10.22 8.28
CA VAL A 118 4.02 -10.35 9.72
C VAL A 118 2.55 -10.24 10.14
N ARG A 119 1.63 -10.07 9.21
CA ARG A 119 0.21 -10.00 9.52
C ARG A 119 -0.38 -11.38 9.73
N ASP A 120 -1.31 -11.50 10.68
CA ASP A 120 -1.98 -12.76 10.99
C ASP A 120 -2.92 -13.24 9.88
N ASP A 121 -3.40 -12.31 9.06
CA ASP A 121 -4.35 -12.59 7.98
C ASP A 121 -3.69 -12.78 6.61
N VAL A 122 -2.36 -12.86 6.56
CA VAL A 122 -1.59 -13.06 5.33
C VAL A 122 -0.82 -14.37 5.41
N ASP A 123 -0.86 -15.13 4.30
CA ASP A 123 0.01 -16.28 4.12
C ASP A 123 1.37 -15.77 3.62
N PRO A 124 2.44 -15.82 4.44
CA PRO A 124 3.72 -15.23 4.08
C PRO A 124 4.42 -15.91 2.90
N GLU A 125 3.96 -17.08 2.49
CA GLU A 125 4.50 -17.78 1.32
C GLU A 125 3.78 -17.41 0.02
N ARG A 126 2.73 -16.58 0.09
CA ARG A 126 1.94 -16.17 -1.07
C ARG A 126 1.79 -14.65 -1.11
N ILE A 127 2.93 -13.96 -1.23
CA ILE A 127 2.96 -12.51 -1.32
C ILE A 127 3.56 -12.13 -2.67
N GLY A 128 2.81 -11.32 -3.44
CA GLY A 128 3.27 -10.79 -4.72
C GLY A 128 3.39 -9.28 -4.69
N ILE A 129 3.98 -8.73 -5.73
CA ILE A 129 4.04 -7.29 -5.93
C ILE A 129 3.49 -6.95 -7.32
N LEU A 130 2.85 -5.79 -7.42
CA LEU A 130 2.35 -5.24 -8.68
C LEU A 130 2.86 -3.81 -8.80
N GLY A 131 3.76 -3.58 -9.74
CA GLY A 131 4.21 -2.25 -10.10
C GLY A 131 3.53 -1.79 -11.38
N ILE A 132 3.04 -0.55 -11.37
CA ILE A 132 2.35 0.03 -12.52
C ILE A 132 3.23 1.14 -13.06
N CYS A 133 3.83 0.92 -14.24
CA CYS A 133 4.67 1.90 -14.93
C CYS A 133 5.87 2.40 -14.08
N GLY A 134 7.06 2.08 -14.51
CA GLY A 134 8.31 2.57 -13.88
C GLY A 134 8.83 1.77 -12.70
N TRP A 135 8.20 0.64 -12.38
CA TRP A 135 8.66 -0.23 -11.29
C TRP A 135 9.33 -1.51 -11.80
#